data_7b37ebb741ebc4bb2a48f1692b1fd86a
#
_entry.id   7b37ebb741ebc4bb2a48f1692b1fd86a
#
_cell.length_a   1.000
_cell.length_b   1.000
_cell.length_c   1.000
_cell.angle_alpha   90.00
_cell.angle_beta   90.00
_cell.angle_gamma   90.00
#
_symmetry.space_group_name_H-M   'P 1'
#
loop_
_entity.id
_entity.type
_entity.pdbx_description
1 polymer ?
#
loop_
_entity_poly.entity_id
_entity_poly.type
_entity_poly.pdbx_seq_one_letter_code
_entity_poly.pdbx_strand_id
1 'polypeptide(L)'
;MVYLDNNPSVLKWSSEEIIIPYVSPLDNKVHRYFPDFYMKYRNNKKMIVEDLIEVKPFNQTSPPNPKRKLTKTGRKSKRYINEVNNYIINDAKWKQAIKYCESRDWKWRIITEKEINIY
;
A
#
# COMPACT_ATOMS: atom_id res chain seq x y z
N MET A 1 -10.21 -14.13 3.77
CA MET A 1 -10.68 -13.15 4.76
C MET A 1 -12.18 -13.24 4.92
N VAL A 2 -12.61 -13.35 6.16
CA VAL A 2 -14.03 -13.57 6.48
C VAL A 2 -14.94 -12.45 5.97
N TYR A 3 -14.48 -11.20 6.12
CA TYR A 3 -15.26 -10.05 5.65
C TYR A 3 -15.54 -10.09 4.15
N LEU A 4 -14.50 -10.36 3.35
CA LEU A 4 -14.65 -10.38 1.89
C LEU A 4 -15.49 -11.58 1.44
N ASP A 5 -15.32 -12.74 2.06
CA ASP A 5 -16.06 -13.94 1.70
C ASP A 5 -17.56 -13.81 2.00
N ASN A 6 -17.90 -13.09 3.08
CA ASN A 6 -19.29 -12.97 3.52
C ASN A 6 -20.01 -11.75 2.99
N ASN A 7 -19.31 -10.88 2.24
CA ASN A 7 -19.91 -9.68 1.67
C ASN A 7 -20.55 -9.99 0.31
N PRO A 8 -21.89 -9.91 0.17
CA PRO A 8 -22.55 -10.26 -1.09
C PRO A 8 -22.23 -9.34 -2.26
N SER A 9 -21.68 -8.15 -1.99
CA SER A 9 -21.26 -7.21 -3.04
C SER A 9 -19.92 -7.57 -3.65
N VAL A 10 -19.11 -8.41 -2.99
CA VAL A 10 -17.80 -8.83 -3.48
C VAL A 10 -17.97 -9.95 -4.49
N LEU A 11 -17.54 -9.71 -5.73
CA LEU A 11 -17.63 -10.67 -6.83
C LEU A 11 -16.39 -11.57 -6.89
N LYS A 12 -15.21 -11.00 -6.59
CA LYS A 12 -13.95 -11.72 -6.62
C LYS A 12 -12.95 -11.00 -5.72
N TRP A 13 -12.10 -11.77 -5.03
CA TRP A 13 -10.95 -11.20 -4.33
C TRP A 13 -9.80 -12.19 -4.35
N SER A 14 -8.58 -11.67 -4.22
CA SER A 14 -7.38 -12.49 -4.10
C SER A 14 -6.34 -11.74 -3.27
N SER A 15 -5.41 -12.49 -2.68
CA SER A 15 -4.31 -11.90 -1.92
C SER A 15 -2.98 -12.24 -2.59
N GLU A 16 -2.15 -11.22 -2.77
CA GLU A 16 -0.77 -11.35 -3.25
C GLU A 16 -0.61 -12.03 -4.62
N GLU A 17 -1.66 -12.04 -5.45
CA GLU A 17 -1.61 -12.62 -6.80
C GLU A 17 -1.15 -11.63 -7.88
N ILE A 18 -1.31 -10.34 -7.64
CA ILE A 18 -0.92 -9.28 -8.57
C ILE A 18 0.56 -8.95 -8.34
N ILE A 19 1.33 -8.89 -9.42
CA ILE A 19 2.76 -8.57 -9.37
C ILE A 19 3.00 -7.27 -10.13
N ILE A 20 3.55 -6.27 -9.45
CA ILE A 20 3.88 -4.98 -10.06
C ILE A 20 5.39 -4.78 -9.99
N PRO A 21 6.09 -4.76 -11.13
CA PRO A 21 7.52 -4.44 -11.11
C PRO A 21 7.74 -2.95 -10.82
N TYR A 22 8.73 -2.65 -10.03
CA TYR A 22 9.14 -1.27 -9.75
C TYR A 22 10.66 -1.20 -9.65
N VAL A 23 11.21 -0.01 -9.88
CA VAL A 23 12.64 0.22 -9.69
C VAL A 23 12.84 0.83 -8.32
N SER A 24 13.62 0.15 -7.46
CA SER A 24 13.92 0.66 -6.13
C SER A 24 14.92 1.81 -6.21
N PRO A 25 14.62 2.98 -5.63
CA PRO A 25 15.57 4.10 -5.62
C PRO A 25 16.83 3.83 -4.79
N LEU A 26 16.81 2.81 -3.93
CA LEU A 26 17.95 2.50 -3.07
C LEU A 26 19.06 1.73 -3.78
N ASP A 27 18.72 0.89 -4.76
CA ASP A 27 19.71 0.08 -5.48
C ASP A 27 19.60 0.16 -7.01
N ASN A 28 18.63 0.92 -7.53
CA ASN A 28 18.34 1.07 -8.95
C ASN A 28 18.06 -0.25 -9.67
N LYS A 29 17.59 -1.25 -8.94
CA LYS A 29 17.24 -2.56 -9.50
C LYS A 29 15.74 -2.74 -9.54
N VAL A 30 15.28 -3.57 -10.49
CA VAL A 30 13.87 -3.94 -10.60
C VAL A 30 13.53 -4.94 -9.52
N HIS A 31 12.49 -4.64 -8.74
CA HIS A 31 11.94 -5.54 -7.72
C HIS A 31 10.48 -5.82 -8.03
N ARG A 32 9.93 -6.85 -7.40
CA ARG A 32 8.53 -7.20 -7.53
C ARG A 32 7.77 -6.74 -6.31
N TYR A 33 6.66 -6.03 -6.54
CA TYR A 33 5.75 -5.60 -5.49
C TYR A 33 4.47 -6.42 -5.56
N PHE A 34 4.07 -6.98 -4.44
CA PHE A 34 2.85 -7.77 -4.29
C PHE A 34 1.88 -6.98 -3.41
N PRO A 35 0.92 -6.26 -4.00
CA PRO A 35 -0.12 -5.62 -3.19
C PRO A 35 -0.89 -6.63 -2.36
N ASP A 36 -1.38 -6.22 -1.18
CA ASP A 36 -1.98 -7.15 -0.24
C ASP A 36 -3.24 -7.80 -0.80
N PHE A 37 -4.12 -7.02 -1.42
CA PHE A 37 -5.39 -7.55 -1.93
C PHE A 37 -5.78 -6.93 -3.24
N TYR A 38 -6.45 -7.73 -4.07
CA TYR A 38 -7.23 -7.30 -5.22
C TYR A 38 -8.69 -7.64 -4.93
N MET A 39 -9.59 -6.71 -5.22
CA MET A 39 -11.02 -6.93 -5.00
C MET A 39 -11.83 -6.40 -6.17
N LYS A 40 -12.75 -7.23 -6.67
CA LYS A 40 -13.75 -6.85 -7.66
C LYS A 40 -15.11 -6.88 -6.98
N TYR A 41 -15.83 -5.79 -7.02
CA TYR A 41 -17.10 -5.68 -6.33
C TYR A 41 -18.08 -4.79 -7.06
N ARG A 42 -19.34 -4.87 -6.62
CA ARG A 42 -20.40 -4.00 -7.14
C ARG A 42 -20.65 -2.87 -6.13
N ASN A 43 -20.57 -1.64 -6.60
CA ASN A 43 -20.77 -0.49 -5.74
C ASN A 43 -22.28 -0.15 -5.56
N ASN A 44 -22.59 0.91 -4.83
CA ASN A 44 -23.97 1.33 -4.55
C ASN A 44 -24.76 1.69 -5.81
N LYS A 45 -24.06 2.07 -6.87
CA LYS A 45 -24.68 2.38 -8.17
C LYS A 45 -24.82 1.16 -9.07
N LYS A 46 -24.58 -0.04 -8.52
CA LYS A 46 -24.61 -1.33 -9.22
C LYS A 46 -23.56 -1.44 -10.34
N MET A 47 -22.51 -0.62 -10.28
CA MET A 47 -21.37 -0.69 -11.20
C MET A 47 -20.29 -1.61 -10.65
N ILE A 48 -19.66 -2.36 -11.54
CA ILE A 48 -18.53 -3.23 -11.17
C ILE A 48 -17.27 -2.37 -11.04
N VAL A 49 -16.60 -2.47 -9.88
CA VAL A 49 -15.38 -1.72 -9.57
C VAL A 49 -14.30 -2.71 -9.15
N GLU A 50 -13.06 -2.42 -9.56
CA GLU A 50 -11.90 -3.21 -9.19
C GLU A 50 -10.93 -2.34 -8.40
N ASP A 51 -10.54 -2.80 -7.22
CA ASP A 51 -9.62 -2.10 -6.32
C ASP A 51 -8.38 -2.93 -6.06
N LEU A 52 -7.24 -2.26 -6.05
CA LEU A 52 -5.98 -2.82 -5.57
C LEU A 52 -5.69 -2.19 -4.21
N ILE A 53 -5.46 -3.02 -3.19
CA ILE A 53 -5.48 -2.58 -1.79
C ILE A 53 -4.17 -2.94 -1.11
N GLU A 54 -3.59 -1.95 -0.43
CA GLU A 54 -2.45 -2.10 0.47
C GLU A 54 -2.90 -1.81 1.90
N VAL A 55 -2.55 -2.69 2.84
CA VAL A 55 -2.83 -2.49 4.27
C VAL A 55 -1.55 -2.02 4.96
N LYS A 56 -1.59 -0.84 5.58
CA LYS A 56 -0.44 -0.26 6.27
C LYS A 56 -0.87 0.43 7.56
N PRO A 57 -0.02 0.42 8.61
CA PRO A 57 -0.27 1.29 9.76
C PRO A 57 -0.30 2.76 9.34
N PHE A 58 -1.18 3.52 9.95
CA PHE A 58 -1.35 4.94 9.58
C PHE A 58 -0.06 5.74 9.65
N ASN A 59 0.78 5.47 10.65
CA ASN A 59 2.06 6.17 10.81
C ASN A 59 3.06 5.92 9.69
N GLN A 60 2.84 4.90 8.85
CA GLN A 60 3.69 4.59 7.70
C GLN A 60 3.18 5.23 6.40
N THR A 61 2.06 5.94 6.43
CA THR A 61 1.50 6.61 5.26
C THR A 61 2.05 8.02 5.04
N SER A 62 2.89 8.49 5.93
CA SER A 62 3.53 9.80 5.85
C SER A 62 5.04 9.69 6.11
N PRO A 63 5.84 10.70 5.68
CA PRO A 63 7.28 10.67 5.90
C PRO A 63 7.63 10.63 7.40
N PRO A 64 8.73 9.95 7.78
CA PRO A 64 9.21 10.00 9.15
C PRO A 64 9.59 11.43 9.56
N ASN A 65 9.34 11.80 10.81
CA ASN A 65 9.69 13.10 11.33
C ASN A 65 11.19 13.15 11.69
N PRO A 66 12.03 13.95 11.00
CA PRO A 66 13.47 13.96 11.25
C PRO A 66 13.86 14.49 12.63
N LYS A 67 13.03 15.33 13.25
CA LYS A 67 13.32 15.90 14.58
C LYS A 67 13.21 14.90 15.71
N ARG A 68 12.50 13.81 15.51
CA ARG A 68 12.25 12.79 16.55
C ARG A 68 13.34 11.75 16.67
N LYS A 69 14.23 11.64 15.69
CA LYS A 69 15.10 10.47 15.52
C LYS A 69 16.58 10.81 15.61
N LEU A 70 16.90 11.97 16.15
CA LEU A 70 18.29 12.34 16.38
C LEU A 70 18.81 11.69 17.68
N THR A 71 20.04 11.20 17.64
CA THR A 71 20.73 10.75 18.84
C THR A 71 21.22 11.94 19.65
N LYS A 72 21.75 11.67 20.87
CA LYS A 72 22.30 12.72 21.72
C LYS A 72 23.45 13.50 21.07
N THR A 73 24.15 12.90 20.11
CA THR A 73 25.23 13.52 19.37
C THR A 73 24.76 14.25 18.09
N GLY A 74 23.44 14.32 17.86
CA GLY A 74 22.87 14.93 16.68
C GLY A 74 22.87 14.05 15.44
N ARG A 75 23.33 12.81 15.54
CA ARG A 75 23.32 11.87 14.42
C ARG A 75 21.97 11.19 14.29
N LYS A 76 21.56 10.88 13.06
CA LYS A 76 20.34 10.12 12.82
C LYS A 76 20.50 8.69 13.31
N SER A 77 19.50 8.18 14.03
CA SER A 77 19.51 6.81 14.52
C SER A 77 19.34 5.81 13.37
N LYS A 78 19.80 4.56 13.57
CA LYS A 78 19.55 3.47 12.62
C LYS A 78 18.06 3.28 12.36
N ARG A 79 17.24 3.39 13.39
CA ARG A 79 15.79 3.26 13.26
C ARG A 79 15.22 4.31 12.32
N TYR A 80 15.67 5.56 12.49
CA TYR A 80 15.21 6.64 11.60
C TYR A 80 15.64 6.39 10.14
N ILE A 81 16.89 5.98 9.93
CA ILE A 81 17.41 5.68 8.60
C ILE A 81 16.58 4.57 7.95
N ASN A 82 16.26 3.51 8.71
CA ASN A 82 15.44 2.41 8.21
C ASN A 82 14.01 2.87 7.87
N GLU A 83 13.43 3.74 8.69
CA GLU A 83 12.10 4.29 8.42
C GLU A 83 12.09 5.13 7.14
N VAL A 84 13.12 5.94 6.92
CA VAL A 84 13.27 6.73 5.69
C VAL A 84 13.42 5.82 4.48
N ASN A 85 14.26 4.79 4.57
CA ASN A 85 14.45 3.84 3.47
C ASN A 85 13.16 3.10 3.14
N ASN A 86 12.42 2.65 4.16
CA ASN A 86 11.14 1.98 3.96
C ASN A 86 10.11 2.93 3.31
N TYR A 87 10.10 4.19 3.73
CA TYR A 87 9.21 5.18 3.12
C TYR A 87 9.55 5.39 1.63
N ILE A 88 10.83 5.50 1.30
CA ILE A 88 11.29 5.68 -0.08
C ILE A 88 10.87 4.49 -0.94
N ILE A 89 11.05 3.27 -0.44
CA ILE A 89 10.66 2.06 -1.14
C ILE A 89 9.14 2.01 -1.34
N ASN A 90 8.38 2.29 -0.29
CA ASN A 90 6.92 2.29 -0.36
C ASN A 90 6.41 3.33 -1.35
N ASP A 91 7.01 4.52 -1.36
CA ASP A 91 6.64 5.58 -2.30
C ASP A 91 6.83 5.11 -3.75
N ALA A 92 7.96 4.45 -4.05
CA ALA A 92 8.23 3.92 -5.38
C ALA A 92 7.23 2.81 -5.77
N LYS A 93 6.94 1.90 -4.84
CA LYS A 93 5.94 0.84 -5.05
C LYS A 93 4.57 1.42 -5.36
N TRP A 94 4.14 2.38 -4.56
CA TRP A 94 2.79 2.94 -4.66
C TRP A 94 2.61 3.78 -5.93
N LYS A 95 3.64 4.50 -6.35
CA LYS A 95 3.61 5.22 -7.62
C LYS A 95 3.41 4.27 -8.80
N GLN A 96 4.10 3.15 -8.80
CA GLN A 96 3.92 2.13 -9.84
C GLN A 96 2.54 1.45 -9.74
N ALA A 97 2.06 1.23 -8.52
CA ALA A 97 0.73 0.67 -8.32
C ALA A 97 -0.36 1.60 -8.87
N ILE A 98 -0.22 2.91 -8.68
CA ILE A 98 -1.15 3.89 -9.22
C ILE A 98 -1.16 3.84 -10.74
N LYS A 99 0.01 3.80 -11.38
CA LYS A 99 0.12 3.68 -12.84
C LYS A 99 -0.49 2.39 -13.35
N TYR A 100 -0.24 1.30 -12.63
CA TYR A 100 -0.80 -0.02 -12.98
C TYR A 100 -2.33 0.02 -12.93
N CYS A 101 -2.89 0.61 -11.89
CA CYS A 101 -4.34 0.76 -11.74
C CYS A 101 -4.93 1.67 -12.81
N GLU A 102 -4.28 2.79 -13.11
CA GLU A 102 -4.75 3.72 -14.16
C GLU A 102 -4.81 3.03 -15.51
N SER A 103 -3.83 2.21 -15.85
CA SER A 103 -3.81 1.49 -17.14
C SER A 103 -4.93 0.46 -17.28
N ARG A 104 -5.51 0.01 -16.16
CA ARG A 104 -6.57 -1.00 -16.13
C ARG A 104 -7.92 -0.46 -15.69
N ASP A 105 -8.00 0.84 -15.43
CA ASP A 105 -9.20 1.48 -14.87
C ASP A 105 -9.61 0.91 -13.53
N TRP A 106 -8.61 0.55 -12.72
CA TRP A 106 -8.77 0.10 -11.33
C TRP A 106 -8.50 1.25 -10.39
N LYS A 107 -8.95 1.13 -9.12
CA LYS A 107 -8.67 2.08 -8.07
C LYS A 107 -7.54 1.57 -7.18
N TRP A 108 -6.67 2.46 -6.76
CA TRP A 108 -5.64 2.19 -5.76
C TRP A 108 -6.10 2.71 -4.41
N ARG A 109 -6.03 1.86 -3.37
CA ARG A 109 -6.44 2.25 -2.01
C ARG A 109 -5.43 1.76 -1.00
N ILE A 110 -5.16 2.61 0.02
CA ILE A 110 -4.39 2.22 1.20
C ILE A 110 -5.37 2.18 2.36
N ILE A 111 -5.44 1.04 3.04
CA ILE A 111 -6.29 0.86 4.21
C ILE A 111 -5.42 0.84 5.46
N THR A 112 -5.78 1.64 6.44
CA THR A 112 -5.08 1.70 7.72
C THR A 112 -5.97 1.13 8.82
N GLU A 113 -5.43 1.03 10.06
CA GLU A 113 -6.21 0.59 11.22
C GLU A 113 -7.41 1.49 11.47
N LYS A 114 -7.39 2.72 10.98
CA LYS A 114 -8.51 3.64 11.15
C LYS A 114 -9.76 3.21 10.39
N GLU A 115 -9.58 2.59 9.22
CA GLU A 115 -10.69 2.04 8.44
C GLU A 115 -11.10 0.66 8.94
N ILE A 116 -10.13 -0.17 9.34
CA ILE A 116 -10.40 -1.53 9.80
C ILE A 116 -11.17 -1.53 11.11
N ASN A 117 -10.91 -0.58 12.00
CA ASN A 117 -11.55 -0.51 13.32
C ASN A 117 -13.02 -0.10 13.28
N ILE A 118 -13.58 0.15 12.11
CA ILE A 118 -15.00 0.43 11.94
C ILE A 118 -15.82 -0.87 12.06
N TYR A 119 -15.19 -1.99 11.90
CA TYR A 119 -15.82 -3.31 11.98
C TYR A 119 -15.56 -3.94 13.36
#